data_ac14569ebd30aaa7983a9cda3c5f9ed2
#
_entry.id   ac14569ebd30aaa7983a9cda3c5f9ed2
#
_cell.length_a   1.000
_cell.length_b   1.000
_cell.length_c   1.000
_cell.angle_alpha   90.00
_cell.angle_beta   90.00
_cell.angle_gamma   90.00
#
_symmetry.space_group_name_H-M   'P 1'
#
loop_
_entity.id
_entity.type
_entity.pdbx_description
1 polymer ?
#
loop_
_entity_poly.entity_id
_entity_poly.type
_entity_poly.pdbx_seq_one_letter_code
_entity_poly.pdbx_strand_id
1 'polypeptide(L)'
;HHWTVEIEVGSNSLEMGGNNRGMIVDFSKLKTDLKNIADALDHCLIVEIGSLKRRTLDVLEEEHFKVVEVMFRPTAENFAKFFYDEMKGKGYHVLKATVYETPNNCAAYME
;
A
#
# COMPACT_ATOMS: atom_id res chain seq x y z
N HIS A 1 11.39 -3.46 -10.51
CA HIS A 1 10.93 -2.10 -10.22
C HIS A 1 10.94 -1.84 -8.74
N HIS A 2 11.57 -0.74 -8.34
CA HIS A 2 11.53 -0.27 -6.97
C HIS A 2 10.53 0.87 -6.87
N TRP A 3 9.38 0.57 -6.29
CA TRP A 3 8.37 1.59 -6.04
C TRP A 3 8.52 2.07 -4.60
N THR A 4 8.37 3.35 -4.41
CA THR A 4 8.42 3.96 -3.09
C THR A 4 7.04 4.46 -2.71
N VAL A 5 6.65 4.21 -1.47
CA VAL A 5 5.34 4.63 -0.96
C VAL A 5 5.52 5.61 0.19
N GLU A 6 4.81 6.73 0.11
CA GLU A 6 4.77 7.73 1.18
C GLU A 6 3.35 7.85 1.70
N ILE A 7 3.20 7.91 3.01
CA ILE A 7 1.91 8.11 3.67
C ILE A 7 1.99 9.36 4.53
N GLU A 8 1.07 10.29 4.29
CA GLU A 8 0.92 11.46 5.15
C GLU A 8 -0.31 11.24 6.04
N VAL A 9 -0.13 11.40 7.33
CA VAL A 9 -1.21 11.24 8.31
C VAL A 9 -1.44 12.55 9.05
N GLY A 10 -2.68 12.77 9.43
CA GLY A 10 -3.08 13.95 10.14
C GLY A 10 -3.11 13.76 11.64
N SER A 11 -3.27 14.85 12.34
CA SER A 11 -3.17 14.94 13.78
C SER A 11 -4.49 15.19 14.49
N ASN A 12 -5.60 15.05 13.80
CA ASN A 12 -6.90 15.38 14.38
C ASN A 12 -7.54 14.25 15.19
N SER A 13 -6.85 13.13 15.34
CA SER A 13 -7.31 12.00 16.14
C SER A 13 -6.58 11.98 17.46
N LEU A 14 -6.87 12.93 18.33
CA LEU A 14 -6.27 12.95 19.66
C LEU A 14 -6.99 11.98 20.57
N GLU A 15 -6.24 11.07 21.16
CA GLU A 15 -6.76 10.24 22.23
C GLU A 15 -6.84 11.05 23.50
N MET A 16 -8.02 11.15 24.05
CA MET A 16 -8.25 11.90 25.26
C MET A 16 -8.28 10.94 26.44
N GLY A 17 -7.24 10.98 27.25
CA GLY A 17 -7.18 10.20 28.49
C GLY A 17 -6.47 8.87 28.42
N GLY A 18 -5.93 8.48 27.29
CA GLY A 18 -5.14 7.26 27.15
C GLY A 18 -3.65 7.52 27.34
N ASN A 19 -2.85 6.45 27.26
CA ASN A 19 -1.40 6.56 27.33
C ASN A 19 -0.79 7.38 26.18
N ASN A 20 -1.53 7.51 25.09
CA ASN A 20 -1.13 8.28 23.93
C ASN A 20 -1.70 9.68 23.95
N ARG A 21 -2.14 10.12 25.09
CA ARG A 21 -2.71 11.47 25.23
C ARG A 21 -1.70 12.52 24.79
N GLY A 22 -2.09 13.32 23.82
CA GLY A 22 -1.22 14.32 23.22
C GLY A 22 -0.28 13.78 22.17
N MET A 23 -0.21 12.47 21.99
CA MET A 23 0.52 11.84 20.89
C MET A 23 -0.42 11.70 19.70
N ILE A 24 0.05 12.12 18.57
CA ILE A 24 -0.76 12.14 17.37
C ILE A 24 -0.67 10.81 16.61
N VAL A 25 0.54 10.30 16.47
CA VAL A 25 0.82 9.07 15.72
C VAL A 25 2.00 8.37 16.36
N ASP A 26 1.88 7.04 16.48
CA ASP A 26 3.03 6.20 16.81
C ASP A 26 3.75 5.88 15.50
N PHE A 27 4.87 6.56 15.26
CA PHE A 27 5.62 6.41 14.02
C PHE A 27 6.21 5.02 13.86
N SER A 28 6.57 4.35 14.94
CA SER A 28 7.09 2.98 14.85
C SER A 28 6.01 2.03 14.35
N LYS A 29 4.80 2.17 14.88
CA LYS A 29 3.66 1.37 14.45
C LYS A 29 3.29 1.69 13.01
N LEU A 30 3.29 2.96 12.64
CA LEU A 30 2.98 3.40 11.28
C LEU A 30 3.95 2.77 10.28
N LYS A 31 5.26 2.86 10.56
CA LYS A 31 6.29 2.27 9.70
C LYS A 31 6.13 0.77 9.57
N THR A 32 5.86 0.07 10.67
CA THR A 32 5.68 -1.37 10.68
C THR A 32 4.46 -1.77 9.87
N ASP A 33 3.34 -1.09 10.07
CA ASP A 33 2.10 -1.38 9.36
C ASP A 33 2.27 -1.15 7.85
N LEU A 34 2.88 -0.04 7.46
CA LEU A 34 3.13 0.27 6.06
C LEU A 34 4.09 -0.75 5.44
N LYS A 35 5.16 -1.08 6.15
CA LYS A 35 6.12 -2.07 5.68
C LYS A 35 5.48 -3.43 5.46
N ASN A 36 4.60 -3.86 6.36
CA ASN A 36 3.94 -5.15 6.24
C ASN A 36 3.05 -5.20 4.99
N ILE A 37 2.35 -4.13 4.68
CA ILE A 37 1.55 -4.06 3.45
C ILE A 37 2.46 -4.10 2.23
N ALA A 38 3.53 -3.31 2.23
CA ALA A 38 4.46 -3.25 1.11
C ALA A 38 5.19 -4.59 0.90
N ASP A 39 5.60 -5.25 1.98
CA ASP A 39 6.32 -6.53 1.89
C ASP A 39 5.45 -7.63 1.28
N ALA A 40 4.14 -7.58 1.50
CA ALA A 40 3.22 -8.55 0.89
C ALA A 40 3.20 -8.44 -0.63
N LEU A 41 3.57 -7.29 -1.17
CA LEU A 41 3.60 -7.02 -2.61
C LEU A 41 5.02 -7.02 -3.17
N ASP A 42 6.03 -7.27 -2.32
CA ASP A 42 7.42 -7.23 -2.74
C ASP A 42 7.84 -8.54 -3.41
N HIS A 43 8.75 -8.42 -4.38
CA HIS A 43 9.30 -9.57 -5.11
C HIS A 43 8.21 -10.46 -5.71
N CYS A 44 7.16 -9.87 -6.24
CA CYS A 44 6.09 -10.61 -6.89
C CYS A 44 5.64 -9.93 -8.17
N LEU A 45 4.95 -10.70 -8.99
CA LEU A 45 4.26 -10.17 -10.16
C LEU A 45 2.83 -9.86 -9.74
N ILE A 46 2.44 -8.59 -9.87
CA ILE A 46 1.11 -8.15 -9.49
C ILE A 46 0.28 -8.00 -10.76
N VAL A 47 -0.83 -8.70 -10.81
CA VAL A 47 -1.71 -8.72 -11.99
C VAL A 47 -3.16 -8.45 -11.56
N GLU A 48 -3.91 -7.82 -12.45
CA GLU A 48 -5.34 -7.66 -12.23
C GLU A 48 -6.04 -9.01 -12.42
N ILE A 49 -7.02 -9.31 -11.56
CA ILE A 49 -7.81 -10.53 -11.67
C ILE A 49 -8.43 -10.61 -13.06
N GLY A 50 -8.26 -11.75 -13.71
CA GLY A 50 -8.81 -12.01 -15.05
C GLY A 50 -7.97 -11.47 -16.20
N SER A 51 -6.85 -10.79 -15.92
CA SER A 51 -5.99 -10.25 -16.98
C SER A 51 -5.14 -11.31 -17.67
N LEU A 52 -4.85 -12.41 -16.99
CA LEU A 52 -4.10 -13.52 -17.55
C LEU A 52 -4.95 -14.78 -17.59
N LYS A 53 -4.71 -15.60 -18.61
CA LYS A 53 -5.36 -16.90 -18.72
C LYS A 53 -4.90 -17.82 -17.60
N ARG A 54 -5.77 -18.72 -17.16
CA ARG A 54 -5.45 -19.65 -16.09
C ARG A 54 -4.20 -20.46 -16.39
N ARG A 55 -4.02 -20.91 -17.61
CA ARG A 55 -2.82 -21.68 -18.01
C ARG A 55 -1.55 -20.86 -17.87
N THR A 56 -1.61 -19.54 -18.11
CA THR A 56 -0.47 -18.66 -17.94
C THR A 56 -0.11 -18.55 -16.46
N LEU A 57 -1.10 -18.38 -15.60
CA LEU A 57 -0.89 -18.34 -14.16
C LEU A 57 -0.29 -19.63 -13.65
N ASP A 58 -0.76 -20.78 -14.14
CA ASP A 58 -0.25 -22.08 -13.73
C ASP A 58 1.23 -22.26 -14.13
N VAL A 59 1.61 -21.81 -15.32
CA VAL A 59 3.01 -21.88 -15.78
C VAL A 59 3.89 -20.98 -14.92
N LEU A 60 3.43 -19.76 -14.58
CA LEU A 60 4.19 -18.87 -13.70
C LEU A 60 4.41 -19.48 -12.32
N GLU A 61 3.40 -20.16 -11.79
CA GLU A 61 3.52 -20.87 -10.52
C GLU A 61 4.53 -22.02 -10.62
N GLU A 62 4.48 -22.81 -11.69
CA GLU A 62 5.44 -23.87 -11.93
C GLU A 62 6.89 -23.37 -12.00
N GLU A 63 7.08 -22.18 -12.55
CA GLU A 63 8.40 -21.53 -12.65
C GLU A 63 8.77 -20.79 -11.37
N HIS A 64 7.99 -20.96 -10.31
CA HIS A 64 8.23 -20.38 -8.98
C HIS A 64 8.14 -18.85 -8.92
N PHE A 65 7.35 -18.24 -9.80
CA PHE A 65 7.03 -16.84 -9.69
C PHE A 65 5.94 -16.64 -8.64
N LYS A 66 6.16 -15.71 -7.73
CA LYS A 66 5.10 -15.31 -6.81
C LYS A 66 4.18 -14.36 -7.55
N VAL A 67 2.93 -14.75 -7.73
CA VAL A 67 1.92 -13.95 -8.41
C VAL A 67 0.88 -13.49 -7.39
N VAL A 68 0.59 -12.21 -7.37
CA VAL A 68 -0.47 -11.63 -6.53
C VAL A 68 -1.53 -11.06 -7.46
N GLU A 69 -2.76 -11.53 -7.31
CA GLU A 69 -3.89 -11.02 -8.08
C GLU A 69 -4.59 -9.94 -7.28
N VAL A 70 -4.82 -8.79 -7.90
CA VAL A 70 -5.52 -7.67 -7.28
C VAL A 70 -6.77 -7.33 -8.09
N MET A 71 -7.70 -6.61 -7.47
CA MET A 71 -8.99 -6.28 -8.09
C MET A 71 -8.95 -4.98 -8.87
N PHE A 72 -7.77 -4.44 -9.09
CA PHE A 72 -7.59 -3.18 -9.80
C PHE A 72 -6.43 -3.31 -10.79
N ARG A 73 -6.39 -2.40 -11.77
CA ARG A 73 -5.25 -2.33 -12.69
C ARG A 73 -4.02 -1.84 -11.92
N PRO A 74 -2.87 -2.55 -12.01
CA PRO A 74 -1.66 -2.19 -11.25
C PRO A 74 -0.97 -0.93 -11.81
N THR A 75 -1.52 0.22 -11.51
CA THR A 75 -0.96 1.53 -11.85
C THR A 75 -0.55 2.26 -10.57
N ALA A 76 0.30 3.26 -10.69
CA ALA A 76 0.70 4.06 -9.53
C ALA A 76 -0.51 4.70 -8.85
N GLU A 77 -1.46 5.20 -9.64
CA GLU A 77 -2.68 5.82 -9.13
C GLU A 77 -3.51 4.85 -8.30
N ASN A 78 -3.69 3.64 -8.80
CA ASN A 78 -4.49 2.64 -8.12
C ASN A 78 -3.77 2.09 -6.89
N PHE A 79 -2.45 1.96 -6.93
CA PHE A 79 -1.68 1.58 -5.74
C PHE A 79 -1.72 2.67 -4.68
N ALA A 80 -1.67 3.95 -5.06
CA ALA A 80 -1.81 5.03 -4.10
C ALA A 80 -3.14 4.94 -3.36
N LYS A 81 -4.23 4.70 -4.08
CA LYS A 81 -5.54 4.48 -3.46
C LYS A 81 -5.54 3.25 -2.57
N PHE A 82 -4.93 2.16 -3.01
CA PHE A 82 -4.84 0.92 -2.24
C PHE A 82 -4.14 1.16 -0.90
N PHE A 83 -2.98 1.79 -0.91
CA PHE A 83 -2.25 2.09 0.33
C PHE A 83 -3.01 3.05 1.23
N TYR A 84 -3.66 4.04 0.64
CA TYR A 84 -4.53 4.97 1.38
C TYR A 84 -5.61 4.19 2.14
N ASP A 85 -6.34 3.34 1.43
CA ASP A 85 -7.46 2.59 2.01
C ASP A 85 -6.98 1.59 3.06
N GLU A 86 -5.85 0.92 2.83
CA GLU A 86 -5.31 -0.06 3.76
C GLU A 86 -4.86 0.61 5.07
N MET A 87 -4.19 1.74 4.98
CA MET A 87 -3.74 2.47 6.18
C MET A 87 -4.93 3.08 6.91
N LYS A 88 -5.91 3.58 6.19
CA LYS A 88 -7.15 4.08 6.79
C LYS A 88 -7.88 2.97 7.53
N GLY A 89 -7.92 1.77 6.96
CA GLY A 89 -8.53 0.61 7.60
C GLY A 89 -7.84 0.18 8.88
N LYS A 90 -6.57 0.54 9.06
CA LYS A 90 -5.81 0.26 10.29
C LYS A 90 -6.00 1.34 11.35
N GLY A 91 -6.83 2.36 11.08
CA GLY A 91 -7.17 3.39 12.04
C GLY A 91 -6.39 4.68 11.92
N TYR A 92 -5.53 4.82 10.91
CA TYR A 92 -4.81 6.06 10.69
C TYR A 92 -5.68 7.10 10.01
N HIS A 93 -5.50 8.36 10.39
CA HIS A 93 -6.12 9.46 9.68
C HIS A 93 -5.23 9.82 8.49
N VAL A 94 -5.45 9.14 7.37
CA VAL A 94 -4.61 9.30 6.18
C VAL A 94 -5.03 10.56 5.44
N LEU A 95 -4.08 11.44 5.19
CA LEU A 95 -4.29 12.64 4.39
C LEU A 95 -3.98 12.39 2.93
N LYS A 96 -2.92 11.63 2.68
CA LYS A 96 -2.43 11.41 1.33
C LYS A 96 -1.55 10.18 1.26
N ALA A 97 -1.70 9.42 0.19
CA ALA A 97 -0.77 8.34 -0.15
C ALA A 97 -0.14 8.67 -1.50
N THR A 98 1.17 8.53 -1.60
CA THR A 98 1.91 8.78 -2.83
C THR A 98 2.74 7.56 -3.18
N VAL A 99 2.66 7.14 -4.43
CA VAL A 99 3.44 6.02 -4.95
C VAL A 99 4.34 6.54 -6.06
N TYR A 100 5.64 6.31 -5.91
CA TYR A 100 6.65 6.71 -6.88
C TYR A 100 7.09 5.49 -7.66
N GLU A 101 6.97 5.53 -8.98
CA GLU A 101 7.53 4.52 -9.87
C GLU A 101 9.02 4.79 -10.07
N THR A 102 9.38 6.07 -10.18
CA THR A 102 10.73 6.57 -10.24
C THR A 102 10.80 7.83 -9.38
N PRO A 103 12.00 8.37 -9.07
CA PRO A 103 12.07 9.62 -8.30
C PRO A 103 11.31 10.79 -8.93
N ASN A 104 11.10 10.77 -10.24
CA ASN A 104 10.46 11.87 -10.97
C ASN A 104 9.04 11.54 -11.45
N ASN A 105 8.53 10.36 -11.16
CA ASN A 105 7.23 9.92 -11.67
C ASN A 105 6.43 9.27 -10.55
N CYS A 106 5.37 9.94 -10.12
CA CYS A 106 4.56 9.48 -9.02
C CYS A 106 3.07 9.76 -9.24
N ALA A 107 2.27 9.12 -8.42
CA ALA A 107 0.84 9.39 -8.34
C ALA A 107 0.44 9.47 -6.87
N ALA A 108 -0.53 10.29 -6.59
CA ALA A 108 -1.00 10.49 -5.22
C ALA A 108 -2.52 10.33 -5.16
N TYR A 109 -2.98 9.86 -4.01
CA TYR A 109 -4.40 9.76 -3.71
C TYR A 109 -4.71 10.46 -2.39
N MET A 110 -5.75 11.26 -2.41
CA MET A 110 -6.29 11.90 -1.21
C MET A 110 -7.79 12.14 -1.37
N GLU A 111 -8.48 12.17 -0.27
CA GLU A 111 -9.93 12.44 -0.26
C GLU A 111 -10.23 13.77 0.38
#